data_3592cc24757b6bfbf9de4dfaab7a8244
#
_entry.id   3592cc24757b6bfbf9de4dfaab7a8244
#
_cell.length_a   1.000
_cell.length_b   1.000
_cell.length_c   1.000
_cell.angle_alpha   90.00
_cell.angle_beta   90.00
_cell.angle_gamma   90.00
#
_symmetry.space_group_name_H-M   'P 1'
#
loop_
_entity.id
_entity.type
_entity.pdbx_description
1 polymer ?
#
loop_
_entity_poly.entity_id
_entity_poly.type
_entity_poly.pdbx_seq_one_letter_code
_entity_poly.pdbx_strand_id
1 'polypeptide(L)'
;ALLPLLAAAGAGYLRLYDGDRVEEHNLHRQTLYGMQDIGEEKVFCARRALATRNPACVVDARPHALTASATAAALDGIDLAIDAADNFALTYQLSDACLAHRIPLVSASVLGRRGYVGGFCGGAPSYRALFPQLPGSAANCNTAGVMGPAVATLGAMQAQMALSILLNFSPSPLGCLVNCDFVQWHFRPFRFDSAAEPDRPPVPFIDRHLLTAEDCIVELRSVDEAPESIADAVQRVLPQQLSDWQPPADRRIVLVCASGIRAAKAAMALELRGFSHLAMIAAGR
;
A
#
# COMPACT_ATOMS: atom_id res chain seq x y z
N ALA A 1 -1.07 15.84 2.42
CA ALA A 1 0.05 16.76 2.21
C ALA A 1 0.45 16.86 0.73
N LEU A 2 0.61 15.75 0.01
CA LEU A 2 1.16 15.73 -1.36
C LEU A 2 0.20 16.31 -2.43
N LEU A 3 -1.10 16.00 -2.38
CA LEU A 3 -2.07 16.37 -3.43
C LEU A 3 -2.13 17.87 -3.73
N PRO A 4 -2.18 18.76 -2.72
CA PRO A 4 -2.16 20.20 -2.96
C PRO A 4 -0.91 20.69 -3.70
N LEU A 5 0.24 20.08 -3.41
CA LEU A 5 1.53 20.42 -4.04
C LEU A 5 1.56 20.00 -5.52
N LEU A 6 1.06 18.80 -5.82
CA LEU A 6 0.96 18.32 -7.21
C LEU A 6 -0.01 19.15 -8.03
N ALA A 7 -1.21 19.43 -7.49
CA ALA A 7 -2.20 20.26 -8.19
C ALA A 7 -1.67 21.68 -8.43
N ALA A 8 -1.04 22.30 -7.43
CA ALA A 8 -0.47 23.65 -7.56
C ALA A 8 0.73 23.69 -8.53
N ALA A 9 1.48 22.59 -8.65
CA ALA A 9 2.58 22.48 -9.61
C ALA A 9 2.13 22.26 -11.06
N GLY A 10 0.81 22.09 -11.30
CA GLY A 10 0.27 21.95 -12.65
C GLY A 10 0.00 20.51 -13.09
N ALA A 11 -0.13 19.54 -12.17
CA ALA A 11 -0.62 18.21 -12.53
C ALA A 11 -1.99 18.35 -13.21
N GLY A 12 -2.09 17.86 -14.46
CA GLY A 12 -3.31 18.01 -15.24
C GLY A 12 -4.42 17.02 -14.85
N TYR A 13 -4.02 15.84 -14.31
CA TYR A 13 -4.95 14.78 -13.95
C TYR A 13 -4.47 14.07 -12.68
N LEU A 14 -5.38 13.81 -11.76
CA LEU A 14 -5.15 13.05 -10.51
C LEU A 14 -6.26 12.02 -10.33
N ARG A 15 -5.92 10.74 -10.33
CA ARG A 15 -6.84 9.65 -9.97
C ARG A 15 -6.62 9.27 -8.52
N LEU A 16 -7.67 9.35 -7.71
CA LEU A 16 -7.62 9.14 -6.27
C LEU A 16 -8.49 7.94 -5.88
N TYR A 17 -7.91 7.00 -5.16
CA TYR A 17 -8.61 5.89 -4.52
C TYR A 17 -8.49 6.02 -3.01
N ASP A 18 -9.61 6.12 -2.32
CA ASP A 18 -9.71 6.06 -0.86
C ASP A 18 -11.17 5.74 -0.50
N GLY A 19 -11.39 4.67 0.26
CA GLY A 19 -12.72 4.25 0.70
C GLY A 19 -13.16 4.85 2.02
N ASP A 20 -12.30 5.63 2.67
CA ASP A 20 -12.56 6.17 4.00
C ASP A 20 -13.39 7.46 3.96
N ARG A 21 -14.00 7.74 5.12
CA ARG A 21 -14.58 9.04 5.44
C ARG A 21 -13.62 9.86 6.28
N VAL A 22 -13.80 11.17 6.25
CA VAL A 22 -13.05 12.10 7.10
C VAL A 22 -13.50 11.89 8.55
N GLU A 23 -12.54 11.66 9.43
CA GLU A 23 -12.76 11.48 10.86
C GLU A 23 -11.95 12.51 11.66
N GLU A 24 -12.49 12.99 12.78
CA GLU A 24 -11.86 14.02 13.60
C GLU A 24 -10.42 13.64 14.00
N HIS A 25 -10.20 12.40 14.42
CA HIS A 25 -8.88 11.90 14.81
C HIS A 25 -7.86 11.84 13.66
N ASN A 26 -8.26 12.06 12.40
CA ASN A 26 -7.34 12.14 11.26
C ASN A 26 -6.82 13.57 11.03
N LEU A 27 -7.54 14.60 11.47
CA LEU A 27 -7.26 15.98 11.09
C LEU A 27 -5.90 16.49 11.56
N HIS A 28 -5.36 15.94 12.65
CA HIS A 28 -4.02 16.31 13.14
C HIS A 28 -2.88 16.03 12.14
N ARG A 29 -3.11 15.14 11.15
CA ARG A 29 -2.12 14.76 10.13
C ARG A 29 -2.61 14.86 8.70
N GLN A 30 -3.91 14.88 8.46
CA GLN A 30 -4.53 15.00 7.14
C GLN A 30 -5.02 16.43 6.90
N THR A 31 -4.09 17.37 6.82
CA THR A 31 -4.33 18.83 6.74
C THR A 31 -5.05 19.31 5.48
N LEU A 32 -5.42 18.40 4.57
CA LEU A 32 -6.26 18.70 3.41
C LEU A 32 -7.72 18.90 3.81
N TYR A 33 -8.13 18.29 4.91
CA TYR A 33 -9.51 18.30 5.43
C TYR A 33 -9.65 19.20 6.63
N GLY A 34 -10.87 19.69 6.87
CA GLY A 34 -11.23 20.49 8.03
C GLY A 34 -12.40 19.88 8.81
N MET A 35 -12.77 20.51 9.92
CA MET A 35 -13.90 20.08 10.77
C MET A 35 -15.23 19.97 10.00
N GLN A 36 -15.42 20.82 8.98
CA GLN A 36 -16.62 20.84 8.13
C GLN A 36 -16.72 19.61 7.20
N ASP A 37 -15.61 18.85 7.02
CA ASP A 37 -15.56 17.68 6.13
C ASP A 37 -15.83 16.36 6.89
N ILE A 38 -15.96 16.40 8.22
CA ILE A 38 -16.16 15.19 9.05
C ILE A 38 -17.40 14.42 8.57
N GLY A 39 -17.23 13.12 8.33
CA GLY A 39 -18.27 12.21 7.84
C GLY A 39 -18.42 12.16 6.32
N GLU A 40 -17.82 13.09 5.57
CA GLU A 40 -17.79 13.03 4.10
C GLU A 40 -16.68 12.09 3.58
N GLU A 41 -16.83 11.59 2.36
CA GLU A 41 -15.84 10.73 1.71
C GLU A 41 -14.57 11.54 1.38
N LYS A 42 -13.40 11.01 1.80
CA LYS A 42 -12.11 11.70 1.68
C LYS A 42 -11.80 12.14 0.25
N VAL A 43 -12.09 11.30 -0.75
CA VAL A 43 -11.78 11.63 -2.15
C VAL A 43 -12.60 12.80 -2.69
N PHE A 44 -13.85 12.96 -2.26
CA PHE A 44 -14.69 14.08 -2.69
C PHE A 44 -14.29 15.39 -1.98
N CYS A 45 -13.94 15.32 -0.69
CA CYS A 45 -13.38 16.46 0.01
C CYS A 45 -12.05 16.90 -0.62
N ALA A 46 -11.18 15.92 -0.97
CA ALA A 46 -9.94 16.20 -1.68
C ALA A 46 -10.20 16.89 -3.03
N ARG A 47 -11.11 16.37 -3.87
CA ARG A 47 -11.48 16.99 -5.14
C ARG A 47 -11.93 18.43 -4.96
N ARG A 48 -12.81 18.70 -3.98
CA ARG A 48 -13.31 20.05 -3.66
C ARG A 48 -12.17 20.99 -3.24
N ALA A 49 -11.27 20.52 -2.37
CA ALA A 49 -10.14 21.30 -1.90
C ALA A 49 -9.10 21.58 -3.01
N LEU A 50 -8.87 20.64 -3.92
CA LEU A 50 -7.93 20.80 -5.02
C LEU A 50 -8.47 21.74 -6.10
N ALA A 51 -9.78 21.74 -6.37
CA ALA A 51 -10.42 22.63 -7.31
C ALA A 51 -10.23 24.12 -6.95
N THR A 52 -10.13 24.45 -5.66
CA THR A 52 -9.84 25.83 -5.22
C THR A 52 -8.38 26.24 -5.43
N ARG A 53 -7.47 25.30 -5.62
CA ARG A 53 -6.03 25.54 -5.83
C ARG A 53 -5.65 25.58 -7.31
N ASN A 54 -6.17 24.64 -8.06
CA ASN A 54 -5.97 24.55 -9.50
C ASN A 54 -7.24 23.99 -10.17
N PRO A 55 -8.13 24.86 -10.68
CA PRO A 55 -9.37 24.45 -11.33
C PRO A 55 -9.13 23.70 -12.67
N ALA A 56 -7.93 23.80 -13.26
CA ALA A 56 -7.57 23.07 -14.46
C ALA A 56 -7.16 21.62 -14.19
N CYS A 57 -6.86 21.26 -12.94
CA CYS A 57 -6.52 19.89 -12.56
C CYS A 57 -7.80 19.03 -12.50
N VAL A 58 -7.89 18.03 -13.38
CA VAL A 58 -9.00 17.07 -13.36
C VAL A 58 -8.76 16.05 -12.24
N VAL A 59 -9.70 15.94 -11.31
CA VAL A 59 -9.62 14.98 -10.18
C VAL A 59 -10.67 13.88 -10.36
N ASP A 60 -10.22 12.68 -10.73
CA ASP A 60 -11.02 11.46 -10.80
C ASP A 60 -11.08 10.81 -9.41
N ALA A 61 -12.13 11.12 -8.66
CA ALA A 61 -12.31 10.69 -7.28
C ALA A 61 -13.09 9.36 -7.20
N ARG A 62 -12.44 8.30 -6.73
CA ARG A 62 -12.98 6.94 -6.58
C ARG A 62 -13.19 6.62 -5.10
N PRO A 63 -14.43 6.65 -4.58
CA PRO A 63 -14.73 6.48 -3.16
C PRO A 63 -14.73 5.00 -2.72
N HIS A 64 -13.68 4.30 -3.06
CA HIS A 64 -13.47 2.90 -2.66
C HIS A 64 -11.98 2.58 -2.61
N ALA A 65 -11.61 1.59 -1.82
CA ALA A 65 -10.25 1.08 -1.77
C ALA A 65 -9.86 0.50 -3.14
N LEU A 66 -8.60 0.65 -3.50
CA LEU A 66 -8.06 0.00 -4.68
C LEU A 66 -7.88 -1.50 -4.38
N THR A 67 -8.58 -2.34 -5.14
CA THR A 67 -8.55 -3.79 -4.98
C THR A 67 -7.46 -4.44 -5.84
N ALA A 68 -7.08 -5.67 -5.52
CA ALA A 68 -6.05 -6.39 -6.26
C ALA A 68 -6.40 -6.53 -7.76
N SER A 69 -7.64 -6.89 -8.06
CA SER A 69 -8.11 -7.06 -9.46
C SER A 69 -8.23 -5.75 -10.22
N ALA A 70 -8.45 -4.62 -9.52
CA ALA A 70 -8.60 -3.31 -10.14
C ALA A 70 -7.26 -2.58 -10.35
N THR A 71 -6.17 -3.04 -9.70
CA THR A 71 -4.90 -2.30 -9.67
C THR A 71 -4.33 -2.09 -11.08
N ALA A 72 -4.33 -3.11 -11.93
CA ALA A 72 -3.81 -2.99 -13.29
C ALA A 72 -4.59 -1.94 -14.11
N ALA A 73 -5.93 -2.02 -14.08
CA ALA A 73 -6.79 -1.06 -14.79
C ALA A 73 -6.69 0.37 -14.19
N ALA A 74 -6.38 0.48 -12.90
CA ALA A 74 -6.16 1.77 -12.26
C ALA A 74 -4.91 2.49 -12.78
N LEU A 75 -3.97 1.77 -13.37
CA LEU A 75 -2.74 2.32 -13.96
C LEU A 75 -2.89 2.74 -15.42
N ASP A 76 -4.02 2.45 -16.08
CA ASP A 76 -4.23 2.82 -17.47
C ASP A 76 -4.22 4.34 -17.66
N GLY A 77 -3.33 4.82 -18.56
CA GLY A 77 -3.17 6.23 -18.87
C GLY A 77 -2.53 7.05 -17.74
N ILE A 78 -1.82 6.41 -16.81
CA ILE A 78 -1.12 7.05 -15.68
C ILE A 78 0.38 7.08 -15.94
N ASP A 79 1.00 8.25 -15.79
CA ASP A 79 2.44 8.45 -15.94
C ASP A 79 3.23 8.07 -14.70
N LEU A 80 2.61 8.11 -13.52
CA LEU A 80 3.24 7.84 -12.24
C LEU A 80 2.20 7.45 -11.19
N ALA A 81 2.49 6.41 -10.40
CA ALA A 81 1.72 6.01 -9.25
C ALA A 81 2.33 6.53 -7.94
N ILE A 82 1.48 6.89 -6.99
CA ILE A 82 1.92 7.32 -5.66
C ILE A 82 1.21 6.48 -4.61
N ASP A 83 1.98 5.80 -3.78
CA ASP A 83 1.50 5.06 -2.63
C ASP A 83 1.58 5.94 -1.37
N ALA A 84 0.43 6.29 -0.84
CA ALA A 84 0.26 7.03 0.41
C ALA A 84 -0.65 6.25 1.40
N ALA A 85 -0.78 4.94 1.19
CA ALA A 85 -1.58 4.07 2.03
C ALA A 85 -0.85 3.69 3.32
N ASP A 86 -1.62 3.26 4.31
CA ASP A 86 -1.12 2.66 5.55
C ASP A 86 -1.28 1.12 5.56
N ASN A 87 -1.46 0.54 4.37
CA ASN A 87 -1.70 -0.88 4.14
C ASN A 87 -0.60 -1.49 3.26
N PHE A 88 0.26 -2.31 3.85
CA PHE A 88 1.35 -2.97 3.14
C PHE A 88 0.88 -3.87 1.99
N ALA A 89 -0.27 -4.55 2.11
CA ALA A 89 -0.78 -5.37 1.02
C ALA A 89 -0.98 -4.53 -0.25
N LEU A 90 -1.55 -3.33 -0.12
CA LEU A 90 -1.73 -2.41 -1.24
C LEU A 90 -0.37 -1.91 -1.78
N THR A 91 0.59 -1.56 -0.91
CA THR A 91 1.94 -1.16 -1.33
C THR A 91 2.59 -2.22 -2.24
N TYR A 92 2.53 -3.49 -1.83
CA TYR A 92 3.10 -4.59 -2.61
C TYR A 92 2.33 -4.85 -3.91
N GLN A 93 1.00 -4.86 -3.87
CA GLN A 93 0.16 -5.01 -5.06
C GLN A 93 0.43 -3.90 -6.08
N LEU A 94 0.48 -2.65 -5.61
CA LEU A 94 0.74 -1.50 -6.47
C LEU A 94 2.14 -1.57 -7.07
N SER A 95 3.14 -1.97 -6.29
CA SER A 95 4.50 -2.16 -6.79
C SER A 95 4.60 -3.26 -7.85
N ASP A 96 3.95 -4.42 -7.61
CA ASP A 96 3.93 -5.52 -8.57
C ASP A 96 3.30 -5.09 -9.91
N ALA A 97 2.18 -4.38 -9.85
CA ALA A 97 1.52 -3.85 -11.03
C ALA A 97 2.36 -2.77 -11.74
N CYS A 98 2.95 -1.84 -10.99
CA CYS A 98 3.83 -0.80 -11.54
C CYS A 98 5.07 -1.40 -12.21
N LEU A 99 5.66 -2.45 -11.64
CA LEU A 99 6.78 -3.16 -12.25
C LEU A 99 6.37 -3.80 -13.58
N ALA A 100 5.24 -4.52 -13.60
CA ALA A 100 4.72 -5.19 -14.80
C ALA A 100 4.40 -4.21 -15.94
N HIS A 101 3.85 -3.04 -15.61
CA HIS A 101 3.47 -2.00 -16.57
C HIS A 101 4.58 -0.96 -16.82
N ARG A 102 5.73 -1.08 -16.17
CA ARG A 102 6.86 -0.13 -16.24
C ARG A 102 6.47 1.30 -15.85
N ILE A 103 5.54 1.45 -14.93
CA ILE A 103 5.11 2.74 -14.42
C ILE A 103 5.95 3.09 -13.17
N PRO A 104 6.50 4.31 -13.07
CA PRO A 104 7.17 4.77 -11.86
C PRO A 104 6.23 4.74 -10.65
N LEU A 105 6.77 4.34 -9.49
CA LEU A 105 6.07 4.35 -8.21
C LEU A 105 6.85 5.18 -7.19
N VAL A 106 6.19 6.13 -6.55
CA VAL A 106 6.73 6.81 -5.36
C VAL A 106 5.96 6.33 -4.13
N SER A 107 6.66 5.67 -3.21
CA SER A 107 6.07 5.17 -1.96
C SER A 107 6.71 5.83 -0.75
N ALA A 108 5.91 6.11 0.28
CA ALA A 108 6.37 6.57 1.58
C ALA A 108 5.61 5.89 2.71
N SER A 109 6.31 5.69 3.81
CA SER A 109 5.71 5.18 5.04
C SER A 109 6.28 5.90 6.25
N VAL A 110 5.45 6.11 7.26
CA VAL A 110 5.86 6.75 8.52
C VAL A 110 5.21 6.03 9.69
N LEU A 111 5.99 5.80 10.73
CA LEU A 111 5.54 5.22 11.98
C LEU A 111 6.20 5.96 13.16
N GLY A 112 5.40 6.51 14.04
CA GLY A 112 5.90 7.36 15.11
C GLY A 112 6.64 8.58 14.56
N ARG A 113 7.96 8.59 14.76
CA ARG A 113 8.89 9.66 14.32
C ARG A 113 9.96 9.15 13.35
N ARG A 114 9.70 8.04 12.65
CA ARG A 114 10.59 7.48 11.63
C ARG A 114 9.79 7.12 10.39
N GLY A 115 10.44 7.21 9.25
CA GLY A 115 9.80 6.87 7.99
C GLY A 115 10.79 6.82 6.85
N TYR A 116 10.27 6.60 5.66
CA TYR A 116 11.04 6.68 4.43
C TYR A 116 10.18 7.23 3.30
N VAL A 117 10.84 7.68 2.25
CA VAL A 117 10.26 7.95 0.94
C VAL A 117 11.21 7.43 -0.12
N GLY A 118 10.69 6.83 -1.19
CA GLY A 118 11.50 6.26 -2.25
C GLY A 118 10.79 6.17 -3.59
N GLY A 119 11.61 6.14 -4.67
CA GLY A 119 11.16 5.95 -6.03
C GLY A 119 11.52 4.55 -6.54
N PHE A 120 10.52 3.83 -7.04
CA PHE A 120 10.58 2.43 -7.44
C PHE A 120 9.99 2.22 -8.83
N CYS A 121 10.23 1.07 -9.44
CA CYS A 121 9.67 0.70 -10.75
C CYS A 121 10.03 1.70 -11.86
N GLY A 122 9.32 1.69 -13.00
CA GLY A 122 9.59 2.65 -14.09
C GLY A 122 11.01 2.61 -14.66
N GLY A 123 11.69 1.45 -14.58
CA GLY A 123 13.09 1.26 -14.96
C GLY A 123 14.05 1.12 -13.79
N ALA A 124 13.59 1.36 -12.54
CA ALA A 124 14.30 1.04 -11.30
C ALA A 124 13.75 -0.26 -10.70
N PRO A 125 14.45 -0.86 -9.71
CA PRO A 125 13.96 -2.03 -8.99
C PRO A 125 12.63 -1.77 -8.29
N SER A 126 11.86 -2.85 -8.07
CA SER A 126 10.57 -2.81 -7.39
C SER A 126 10.70 -2.58 -5.88
N TYR A 127 9.57 -2.35 -5.22
CA TYR A 127 9.50 -2.33 -3.76
C TYR A 127 9.93 -3.68 -3.17
N ARG A 128 9.61 -4.81 -3.84
CA ARG A 128 10.02 -6.15 -3.40
C ARG A 128 11.52 -6.41 -3.53
N ALA A 129 12.19 -5.82 -4.50
CA ALA A 129 13.64 -5.94 -4.62
C ALA A 129 14.36 -5.38 -3.39
N LEU A 130 13.80 -4.32 -2.78
CA LEU A 130 14.37 -3.69 -1.58
C LEU A 130 13.78 -4.29 -0.29
N PHE A 131 12.50 -4.64 -0.30
CA PHE A 131 11.76 -5.19 0.85
C PHE A 131 11.14 -6.54 0.45
N PRO A 132 11.95 -7.62 0.30
CA PRO A 132 11.45 -8.92 -0.16
C PRO A 132 10.51 -9.59 0.84
N GLN A 133 10.55 -9.18 2.09
CA GLN A 133 9.71 -9.71 3.16
C GLN A 133 8.85 -8.61 3.77
N LEU A 134 7.59 -8.93 4.07
CA LEU A 134 6.72 -8.01 4.80
C LEU A 134 7.25 -7.79 6.22
N PRO A 135 6.99 -6.59 6.80
CA PRO A 135 7.45 -6.26 8.15
C PRO A 135 7.03 -7.29 9.19
N GLY A 136 7.91 -7.55 10.15
CA GLY A 136 7.67 -8.57 11.19
C GLY A 136 6.55 -8.27 12.18
N SER A 137 6.07 -7.03 12.29
CA SER A 137 5.00 -6.62 13.20
C SER A 137 3.99 -5.73 12.49
N ALA A 138 2.73 -5.86 12.90
CA ALA A 138 1.61 -5.04 12.42
C ALA A 138 1.49 -3.70 13.17
N ALA A 139 2.59 -3.11 13.65
CA ALA A 139 2.52 -1.76 14.20
C ALA A 139 2.06 -0.81 13.07
N ASN A 140 0.90 -0.20 13.25
CA ASN A 140 0.34 0.77 12.32
C ASN A 140 0.24 2.15 12.98
N CYS A 141 -0.09 3.16 12.19
CA CYS A 141 -0.22 4.54 12.68
C CYS A 141 -1.24 4.67 13.84
N ASN A 142 -2.24 3.78 13.90
CA ASN A 142 -3.27 3.82 14.94
C ASN A 142 -2.77 3.25 16.28
N THR A 143 -1.82 2.29 16.26
CA THR A 143 -1.29 1.66 17.49
C THR A 143 -0.01 2.34 18.00
N ALA A 144 0.86 2.79 17.11
CA ALA A 144 2.13 3.44 17.47
C ALA A 144 2.04 4.98 17.45
N GLY A 145 0.96 5.52 16.90
CA GLY A 145 0.81 6.94 16.66
C GLY A 145 1.72 7.47 15.56
N VAL A 146 1.49 8.71 15.16
CA VAL A 146 2.31 9.41 14.17
C VAL A 146 2.21 10.92 14.38
N MET A 147 3.28 11.64 14.14
CA MET A 147 3.28 13.11 14.22
C MET A 147 2.86 13.71 12.87
N GLY A 148 1.85 14.61 12.88
CA GLY A 148 1.38 15.29 11.67
C GLY A 148 2.50 15.97 10.86
N PRO A 149 3.45 16.72 11.47
CA PRO A 149 4.59 17.28 10.74
C PRO A 149 5.45 16.25 10.03
N ALA A 150 5.66 15.05 10.60
CA ALA A 150 6.41 13.98 9.93
C ALA A 150 5.67 13.48 8.69
N VAL A 151 4.34 13.26 8.79
CA VAL A 151 3.49 12.91 7.65
C VAL A 151 3.53 13.98 6.56
N ALA A 152 3.43 15.26 6.96
CA ALA A 152 3.46 16.38 6.02
C ALA A 152 4.81 16.48 5.31
N THR A 153 5.93 16.29 6.02
CA THR A 153 7.28 16.31 5.45
C THR A 153 7.46 15.20 4.42
N LEU A 154 7.10 13.96 4.77
CA LEU A 154 7.21 12.82 3.84
C LEU A 154 6.28 12.99 2.64
N GLY A 155 5.05 13.49 2.83
CA GLY A 155 4.16 13.80 1.72
C GLY A 155 4.69 14.89 0.79
N ALA A 156 5.38 15.91 1.33
CA ALA A 156 6.05 16.92 0.52
C ALA A 156 7.25 16.33 -0.25
N MET A 157 8.02 15.43 0.37
CA MET A 157 9.11 14.72 -0.31
C MET A 157 8.58 13.79 -1.41
N GLN A 158 7.44 13.09 -1.19
CA GLN A 158 6.78 12.33 -2.26
C GLN A 158 6.40 13.21 -3.45
N ALA A 159 5.79 14.37 -3.19
CA ALA A 159 5.43 15.31 -4.25
C ALA A 159 6.67 15.79 -5.02
N GLN A 160 7.77 16.10 -4.30
CA GLN A 160 9.03 16.51 -4.93
C GLN A 160 9.62 15.39 -5.80
N MET A 161 9.66 14.15 -5.31
CA MET A 161 10.12 12.99 -6.10
C MET A 161 9.23 12.78 -7.33
N ALA A 162 7.91 12.83 -7.17
CA ALA A 162 6.96 12.69 -8.26
C ALA A 162 7.17 13.73 -9.37
N LEU A 163 7.30 15.00 -9.00
CA LEU A 163 7.58 16.08 -9.96
C LEU A 163 8.94 15.90 -10.63
N SER A 164 9.96 15.47 -9.89
CA SER A 164 11.28 15.22 -10.47
C SER A 164 11.27 14.10 -11.50
N ILE A 165 10.45 13.05 -11.28
CA ILE A 165 10.27 11.96 -12.24
C ILE A 165 9.52 12.44 -13.47
N LEU A 166 8.36 13.09 -13.29
CA LEU A 166 7.51 13.58 -14.37
C LEU A 166 8.22 14.60 -15.27
N LEU A 167 9.11 15.41 -14.69
CA LEU A 167 9.89 16.42 -15.42
C LEU A 167 11.25 15.88 -15.90
N ASN A 168 11.52 14.58 -15.73
CA ASN A 168 12.78 13.94 -16.14
C ASN A 168 14.03 14.61 -15.60
N PHE A 169 14.01 15.07 -14.34
CA PHE A 169 15.18 15.70 -13.72
C PHE A 169 16.29 14.68 -13.46
N SER A 170 17.54 15.14 -13.58
CA SER A 170 18.73 14.34 -13.29
C SER A 170 19.48 14.95 -12.09
N PRO A 171 19.92 14.14 -11.10
CA PRO A 171 19.71 12.69 -11.00
C PRO A 171 18.24 12.31 -10.72
N SER A 172 17.78 11.21 -11.31
CA SER A 172 16.43 10.71 -11.06
C SER A 172 16.29 10.19 -9.63
N PRO A 173 15.15 10.43 -8.95
CA PRO A 173 14.85 9.81 -7.66
C PRO A 173 14.43 8.33 -7.76
N LEU A 174 14.22 7.78 -8.97
CA LEU A 174 14.02 6.35 -9.15
C LEU A 174 15.28 5.57 -8.73
N GLY A 175 15.11 4.45 -8.02
CA GLY A 175 16.20 3.69 -7.43
C GLY A 175 16.84 4.36 -6.20
N CYS A 176 16.20 5.39 -5.64
CA CYS A 176 16.66 6.07 -4.42
C CYS A 176 15.61 5.96 -3.31
N LEU A 177 16.07 5.70 -2.09
CA LEU A 177 15.26 5.76 -0.88
C LEU A 177 15.92 6.70 0.13
N VAL A 178 15.12 7.54 0.77
CA VAL A 178 15.54 8.42 1.85
C VAL A 178 14.93 7.95 3.15
N ASN A 179 15.74 7.44 4.07
CA ASN A 179 15.33 7.18 5.45
C ASN A 179 15.27 8.48 6.24
N CYS A 180 14.18 8.69 6.96
CA CYS A 180 13.93 9.88 7.76
C CYS A 180 13.79 9.50 9.24
N ASP A 181 14.71 9.92 10.08
CA ASP A 181 14.65 9.78 11.53
C ASP A 181 14.47 11.17 12.17
N PHE A 182 13.24 11.52 12.52
CA PHE A 182 12.90 12.78 13.19
C PHE A 182 13.19 12.75 14.69
N VAL A 183 13.65 11.62 15.25
CA VAL A 183 14.15 11.54 16.63
C VAL A 183 15.54 12.14 16.71
N GLN A 184 16.40 11.74 15.77
CA GLN A 184 17.80 12.17 15.70
C GLN A 184 18.06 13.21 14.62
N TRP A 185 17.03 13.62 13.87
CA TRP A 185 17.13 14.56 12.75
C TRP A 185 18.12 14.09 11.68
N HIS A 186 18.12 12.78 11.40
CA HIS A 186 18.93 12.18 10.35
C HIS A 186 18.09 11.86 9.12
N PHE A 187 18.52 12.36 7.98
CA PHE A 187 17.95 12.08 6.66
C PHE A 187 19.04 11.40 5.83
N ARG A 188 18.86 10.12 5.54
CA ARG A 188 19.90 9.29 4.89
C ARG A 188 19.40 8.74 3.57
N PRO A 189 19.78 9.36 2.44
CA PRO A 189 19.50 8.79 1.13
C PRO A 189 20.49 7.65 0.85
N PHE A 190 20.00 6.62 0.13
CA PHE A 190 20.84 5.61 -0.49
C PHE A 190 20.22 5.16 -1.81
N ARG A 191 21.07 4.64 -2.70
CA ARG A 191 20.63 4.09 -3.98
C ARG A 191 20.58 2.57 -3.93
N PHE A 192 19.60 1.99 -4.65
CA PHE A 192 19.40 0.55 -4.74
C PHE A 192 19.22 0.09 -6.19
N ASP A 193 19.80 0.79 -7.15
CA ASP A 193 19.68 0.52 -8.59
C ASP A 193 20.08 -0.91 -8.99
N SER A 194 20.96 -1.54 -8.21
CA SER A 194 21.44 -2.91 -8.42
C SER A 194 20.68 -3.97 -7.61
N ALA A 195 19.62 -3.59 -6.90
CA ALA A 195 18.83 -4.57 -6.16
C ALA A 195 18.15 -5.54 -7.12
N ALA A 196 18.37 -6.84 -6.91
CA ALA A 196 17.78 -7.88 -7.75
C ALA A 196 16.30 -8.07 -7.40
N GLU A 197 15.48 -8.25 -8.43
CA GLU A 197 14.10 -8.70 -8.20
C GLU A 197 14.09 -10.12 -7.62
N PRO A 198 13.06 -10.51 -6.84
CA PRO A 198 12.93 -11.88 -6.35
C PRO A 198 12.91 -12.90 -7.49
N ASP A 199 13.63 -14.02 -7.33
CA ASP A 199 13.72 -15.07 -8.35
C ASP A 199 12.38 -15.78 -8.63
N ARG A 200 11.44 -15.70 -7.71
CA ARG A 200 10.11 -16.33 -7.82
C ARG A 200 9.01 -15.30 -7.85
N PRO A 201 7.96 -15.56 -8.65
CA PRO A 201 6.75 -14.75 -8.58
C PRO A 201 6.22 -14.71 -7.13
N PRO A 202 5.83 -13.55 -6.63
CA PRO A 202 5.27 -13.45 -5.29
C PRO A 202 3.91 -14.16 -5.20
N VAL A 203 3.60 -14.68 -4.01
CA VAL A 203 2.24 -15.13 -3.72
C VAL A 203 1.29 -13.94 -3.90
N PRO A 204 0.27 -14.05 -4.79
CA PRO A 204 -0.57 -12.92 -5.12
C PRO A 204 -1.55 -12.58 -4.00
N PHE A 205 -1.84 -11.29 -3.84
CA PHE A 205 -3.06 -10.85 -3.19
C PHE A 205 -4.23 -10.97 -4.18
N ILE A 206 -5.36 -11.48 -3.73
CA ILE A 206 -6.57 -11.62 -4.52
C ILE A 206 -7.77 -10.98 -3.79
N ASP A 207 -8.82 -10.69 -4.54
CA ASP A 207 -10.06 -10.17 -3.99
C ASP A 207 -11.02 -11.30 -3.60
N ARG A 208 -11.91 -11.03 -2.65
CA ARG A 208 -12.89 -11.99 -2.14
C ARG A 208 -13.75 -12.64 -3.25
N HIS A 209 -14.11 -11.87 -4.29
CA HIS A 209 -14.94 -12.38 -5.39
C HIS A 209 -14.23 -13.40 -6.30
N LEU A 210 -12.90 -13.54 -6.17
CA LEU A 210 -12.09 -14.56 -6.87
C LEU A 210 -11.96 -15.87 -6.10
N LEU A 211 -12.62 -16.00 -4.95
CA LEU A 211 -12.73 -17.25 -4.22
C LEU A 211 -13.64 -18.21 -4.96
N THR A 212 -13.27 -19.48 -4.96
CA THR A 212 -14.03 -20.57 -5.54
C THR A 212 -14.36 -21.64 -4.50
N ALA A 213 -15.31 -22.53 -4.78
CA ALA A 213 -15.63 -23.65 -3.90
C ALA A 213 -14.49 -24.68 -3.76
N GLU A 214 -13.53 -24.66 -4.69
CA GLU A 214 -12.38 -25.55 -4.69
C GLU A 214 -11.23 -25.04 -3.80
N ASP A 215 -11.28 -23.78 -3.36
CA ASP A 215 -10.25 -23.20 -2.52
C ASP A 215 -10.24 -23.78 -1.10
N CYS A 216 -9.05 -23.96 -0.55
CA CYS A 216 -8.85 -24.15 0.87
C CYS A 216 -8.64 -22.78 1.53
N ILE A 217 -9.72 -22.21 2.06
CA ILE A 217 -9.69 -20.87 2.65
C ILE A 217 -9.29 -20.96 4.11
N VAL A 218 -8.21 -20.29 4.49
CA VAL A 218 -7.63 -20.34 5.84
C VAL A 218 -7.68 -18.95 6.48
N GLU A 219 -8.51 -18.83 7.51
CA GLU A 219 -8.65 -17.62 8.31
C GLU A 219 -7.62 -17.62 9.45
N LEU A 220 -6.73 -16.64 9.42
CA LEU A 220 -5.65 -16.47 10.41
C LEU A 220 -6.03 -15.54 11.56
N ARG A 221 -7.21 -14.93 11.53
CA ARG A 221 -7.75 -14.11 12.62
C ARG A 221 -8.46 -15.00 13.64
N SER A 222 -8.45 -14.60 14.91
CA SER A 222 -9.25 -15.26 15.94
C SER A 222 -10.76 -15.01 15.71
N VAL A 223 -11.61 -15.76 16.41
CA VAL A 223 -13.07 -15.52 16.37
C VAL A 223 -13.40 -14.13 16.90
N ASP A 224 -12.72 -13.68 17.95
CA ASP A 224 -12.93 -12.36 18.53
C ASP A 224 -12.52 -11.21 17.59
N GLU A 225 -11.48 -11.45 16.74
CA GLU A 225 -11.04 -10.47 15.75
C GLU A 225 -11.93 -10.44 14.51
N ALA A 226 -12.46 -11.60 14.10
CA ALA A 226 -13.33 -11.74 12.94
C ALA A 226 -14.42 -12.76 13.26
N PRO A 227 -15.51 -12.34 13.93
CA PRO A 227 -16.63 -13.22 14.25
C PRO A 227 -17.27 -13.84 13.00
N GLU A 228 -17.39 -13.03 11.95
CA GLU A 228 -17.88 -13.48 10.64
C GLU A 228 -16.71 -13.86 9.73
N SER A 229 -16.85 -15.00 9.07
CA SER A 229 -15.91 -15.48 8.07
C SER A 229 -16.14 -14.80 6.72
N ILE A 230 -15.10 -14.73 5.90
CA ILE A 230 -15.22 -14.15 4.56
C ILE A 230 -15.98 -15.05 3.57
N ALA A 231 -16.16 -16.32 3.89
CA ALA A 231 -16.88 -17.32 3.08
C ALA A 231 -17.46 -18.41 4.01
N ASP A 232 -18.38 -19.24 3.50
CA ASP A 232 -19.07 -20.28 4.28
C ASP A 232 -18.13 -21.43 4.69
N ALA A 233 -17.23 -21.86 3.79
CA ALA A 233 -16.32 -22.98 4.02
C ALA A 233 -14.90 -22.48 4.35
N VAL A 234 -14.71 -21.98 5.57
CA VAL A 234 -13.43 -21.43 6.03
C VAL A 234 -12.86 -22.27 7.16
N GLN A 235 -11.61 -22.68 7.04
CA GLN A 235 -10.86 -23.29 8.12
C GLN A 235 -10.12 -22.22 8.91
N ARG A 236 -10.36 -22.13 10.22
CA ARG A 236 -9.62 -21.21 11.08
C ARG A 236 -8.36 -21.89 11.60
N VAL A 237 -7.20 -21.32 11.26
CA VAL A 237 -5.88 -21.80 11.69
C VAL A 237 -5.08 -20.60 12.18
N LEU A 238 -4.92 -20.48 13.49
CA LEU A 238 -4.16 -19.36 14.05
C LEU A 238 -2.66 -19.47 13.69
N PRO A 239 -1.92 -18.36 13.62
CA PRO A 239 -0.52 -18.37 13.20
C PRO A 239 0.37 -19.35 13.97
N GLN A 240 0.13 -19.54 15.27
CA GLN A 240 0.86 -20.50 16.11
C GLN A 240 0.56 -21.97 15.82
N GLN A 241 -0.53 -22.27 15.13
CA GLN A 241 -0.96 -23.62 14.76
C GLN A 241 -0.46 -24.02 13.35
N LEU A 242 0.09 -23.06 12.62
CA LEU A 242 0.41 -23.24 11.19
C LEU A 242 1.51 -24.29 10.97
N SER A 243 2.45 -24.44 11.91
CA SER A 243 3.52 -25.44 11.85
C SER A 243 3.00 -26.87 11.82
N ASP A 244 1.96 -27.14 12.58
CA ASP A 244 1.39 -28.47 12.75
C ASP A 244 0.22 -28.74 11.80
N TRP A 245 -0.29 -27.69 11.18
CA TRP A 245 -1.38 -27.79 10.23
C TRP A 245 -0.92 -28.47 8.92
N GLN A 246 -1.71 -29.45 8.46
CA GLN A 246 -1.48 -30.16 7.21
C GLN A 246 -2.45 -29.67 6.15
N PRO A 247 -2.00 -28.77 5.23
CA PRO A 247 -2.83 -28.29 4.16
C PRO A 247 -3.08 -29.35 3.08
N PRO A 248 -4.23 -29.30 2.38
CA PRO A 248 -4.46 -30.15 1.20
C PRO A 248 -3.45 -29.80 0.10
N ALA A 249 -2.85 -30.81 -0.53
CA ALA A 249 -1.83 -30.62 -1.57
C ALA A 249 -2.40 -30.29 -2.96
N ASP A 250 -3.68 -30.62 -3.18
CA ASP A 250 -4.37 -30.58 -4.47
C ASP A 250 -5.26 -29.34 -4.67
N ARG A 251 -5.33 -28.44 -3.67
CA ARG A 251 -6.20 -27.25 -3.69
C ARG A 251 -5.36 -25.98 -3.58
N ARG A 252 -5.89 -24.87 -4.15
CA ARG A 252 -5.32 -23.56 -3.87
C ARG A 252 -5.59 -23.18 -2.41
N ILE A 253 -4.55 -22.80 -1.68
CA ILE A 253 -4.64 -22.35 -0.29
C ILE A 253 -4.74 -20.82 -0.30
N VAL A 254 -5.84 -20.29 0.23
CA VAL A 254 -6.07 -18.85 0.33
C VAL A 254 -5.96 -18.42 1.79
N LEU A 255 -4.92 -17.68 2.10
CA LEU A 255 -4.59 -17.22 3.46
C LEU A 255 -5.21 -15.86 3.72
N VAL A 256 -6.01 -15.75 4.77
CA VAL A 256 -6.81 -14.55 5.08
C VAL A 256 -6.39 -13.94 6.39
N CYS A 257 -6.14 -12.64 6.41
CA CYS A 257 -6.01 -11.86 7.66
C CYS A 257 -6.39 -10.40 7.44
N ALA A 258 -6.41 -9.58 8.47
CA ALA A 258 -6.84 -8.18 8.37
C ALA A 258 -5.97 -7.35 7.40
N SER A 259 -4.65 -7.34 7.58
CA SER A 259 -3.72 -6.43 6.87
C SER A 259 -2.84 -7.10 5.81
N GLY A 260 -2.99 -8.41 5.57
CA GLY A 260 -2.10 -9.18 4.69
C GLY A 260 -0.78 -9.65 5.33
N ILE A 261 -0.34 -9.07 6.45
CA ILE A 261 0.97 -9.39 7.08
C ILE A 261 1.01 -10.83 7.58
N ARG A 262 -0.01 -11.29 8.32
CA ARG A 262 -0.07 -12.68 8.80
C ARG A 262 -0.19 -13.65 7.63
N ALA A 263 -1.00 -13.30 6.62
CA ALA A 263 -1.16 -14.09 5.41
C ALA A 263 0.17 -14.27 4.67
N ALA A 264 0.95 -13.22 4.51
CA ALA A 264 2.25 -13.30 3.86
C ALA A 264 3.27 -14.13 4.64
N LYS A 265 3.31 -14.00 5.98
CA LYS A 265 4.17 -14.86 6.81
C LYS A 265 3.77 -16.34 6.71
N ALA A 266 2.48 -16.62 6.70
CA ALA A 266 1.94 -17.95 6.53
C ALA A 266 2.26 -18.51 5.13
N ALA A 267 2.13 -17.68 4.08
CA ALA A 267 2.50 -18.04 2.71
C ALA A 267 3.98 -18.43 2.62
N MET A 268 4.88 -17.61 3.14
CA MET A 268 6.32 -17.93 3.17
C MET A 268 6.62 -19.24 3.90
N ALA A 269 5.97 -19.49 5.05
CA ALA A 269 6.15 -20.73 5.79
C ALA A 269 5.66 -21.95 5.00
N LEU A 270 4.57 -21.81 4.25
CA LEU A 270 4.05 -22.87 3.36
C LEU A 270 4.93 -23.08 2.12
N GLU A 271 5.44 -22.01 1.51
CA GLU A 271 6.40 -22.11 0.39
C GLU A 271 7.66 -22.89 0.79
N LEU A 272 8.20 -22.65 2.00
CA LEU A 272 9.34 -23.39 2.55
C LEU A 272 9.02 -24.90 2.76
N ARG A 273 7.74 -25.24 2.93
CA ARG A 273 7.24 -26.62 3.01
C ARG A 273 6.91 -27.23 1.64
N GLY A 274 7.11 -26.47 0.54
CA GLY A 274 6.91 -26.95 -0.84
C GLY A 274 5.53 -26.68 -1.43
N PHE A 275 4.65 -25.91 -0.75
CA PHE A 275 3.37 -25.51 -1.31
C PHE A 275 3.54 -24.30 -2.23
N SER A 276 3.04 -24.39 -3.46
CA SER A 276 3.20 -23.33 -4.48
C SER A 276 1.87 -22.73 -4.94
N HIS A 277 0.74 -23.41 -4.72
CA HIS A 277 -0.58 -22.93 -5.14
C HIS A 277 -1.22 -22.11 -4.02
N LEU A 278 -0.70 -20.91 -3.79
CA LEU A 278 -1.05 -20.03 -2.69
C LEU A 278 -1.66 -18.72 -3.20
N ALA A 279 -2.54 -18.13 -2.40
CA ALA A 279 -3.01 -16.76 -2.56
C ALA A 279 -3.27 -16.12 -1.19
N MET A 280 -3.39 -14.80 -1.15
CA MET A 280 -3.59 -14.03 0.07
C MET A 280 -4.77 -13.08 -0.05
N ILE A 281 -5.47 -12.83 1.06
CA ILE A 281 -6.50 -11.79 1.16
C ILE A 281 -6.21 -10.91 2.39
N ALA A 282 -6.16 -9.60 2.17
CA ALA A 282 -6.20 -8.59 3.22
C ALA A 282 -7.67 -8.17 3.41
N ALA A 283 -8.38 -8.79 4.34
CA ALA A 283 -9.83 -8.67 4.47
C ALA A 283 -10.31 -7.40 5.20
N GLY A 284 -9.37 -6.59 5.75
CA GLY A 284 -9.72 -5.49 6.63
C GLY A 284 -10.09 -5.99 8.05
N ARG A 285 -10.65 -5.09 8.82
CA ARG A 285 -11.18 -5.37 10.18
C ARG A 285 -12.66 -5.70 10.11
#